data_67ae61540283b08c2a4f2a808bae0cca
#
_entry.id   67ae61540283b08c2a4f2a808bae0cca
#
_cell.length_a   1.000
_cell.length_b   1.000
_cell.length_c   1.000
_cell.angle_alpha   90.00
_cell.angle_beta   90.00
_cell.angle_gamma   90.00
#
_symmetry.space_group_name_H-M   'P 1'
#
loop_
_entity.id
_entity.type
_entity.pdbx_description
1 polymer ?
#
loop_
_entity_poly.entity_id
_entity_poly.type
_entity_poly.pdbx_seq_one_letter_code
_entity_poly.pdbx_strand_id
1 'polypeptide(L)'
;MTKEKIAYVCSNCGQDSPKWMGKCPNCGQWNTFKEIRIGPDTTQSTARSIVSAFKGSTDKNKPLRLKDISTLDEPRIDMHDDELNRVLGGGLVSGSITLLGGEPGIGKSTLTLQTILRMTDKRVLYVSGEESAHQLKMRAERLSNAESDHVVILCETSLELIFEQIKTVKPELVVIDSIQTIATEHVESSPGSISQVRECAALLLHFAKNSGIPVILIGHINKEGTLAGPKILEHIVDTVIQFEGDQHYIYRILRAIKNRFGSTSELGIYEMQQNGLRQVSNPSELLLTQDHDGLSGIAISSAIEGVRPFLLETQALVSSAAYGTPQRSATGFDQRRLNMLLAVLEKRVGFKLMQKDVFLNIAGGLRVTDLAMDLSVIAAVLSSNVDTPIESGWCMAGEVGLSGEVRPVSRIEQRIAEAEKLGFTHLILPKYNLQGINPQRYQIALHPVRKVEEALRALFG
;
A
#
# COMPACT_ATOMS: atom_id res chain seq x y z
N MET A 1 -1.67 52.94 5.43
CA MET A 1 -1.40 52.10 6.60
C MET A 1 -2.25 50.84 6.49
N THR A 2 -1.74 49.82 5.90
CA THR A 2 -2.40 48.51 5.73
C THR A 2 -2.29 47.74 7.06
N LYS A 3 -3.44 47.36 7.63
CA LYS A 3 -3.51 46.67 8.91
C LYS A 3 -2.97 45.24 8.75
N GLU A 4 -1.98 44.88 9.56
CA GLU A 4 -1.57 43.48 9.76
C GLU A 4 -2.78 42.65 10.18
N LYS A 5 -3.04 41.53 9.51
CA LYS A 5 -4.06 40.56 9.94
C LYS A 5 -3.38 39.47 10.77
N ILE A 6 -3.87 39.29 11.97
CA ILE A 6 -3.46 38.20 12.86
C ILE A 6 -4.40 37.03 12.64
N ALA A 7 -3.85 35.86 12.38
CA ALA A 7 -4.58 34.57 12.38
C ALA A 7 -3.95 33.61 13.39
N TYR A 8 -4.76 32.72 13.93
CA TYR A 8 -4.31 31.67 14.86
C TYR A 8 -4.42 30.33 14.18
N VAL A 9 -3.33 29.55 14.13
CA VAL A 9 -3.27 28.24 13.47
C VAL A 9 -2.95 27.16 14.50
N CYS A 10 -3.73 26.10 14.48
CA CYS A 10 -3.50 24.93 15.33
C CYS A 10 -2.22 24.19 14.89
N SER A 11 -1.24 24.09 15.79
CA SER A 11 0.04 23.41 15.52
C SER A 11 -0.09 21.89 15.34
N ASN A 12 -1.24 21.29 15.69
CA ASN A 12 -1.47 19.86 15.58
C ASN A 12 -2.18 19.47 14.28
N CYS A 13 -3.15 20.24 13.79
CA CYS A 13 -3.96 19.88 12.63
C CYS A 13 -4.04 20.95 11.53
N GLY A 14 -3.38 22.11 11.72
CA GLY A 14 -3.36 23.18 10.72
C GLY A 14 -4.67 23.99 10.60
N GLN A 15 -5.68 23.72 11.44
CA GLN A 15 -6.93 24.49 11.42
C GLN A 15 -6.66 25.94 11.77
N ASP A 16 -7.09 26.85 10.91
CA ASP A 16 -7.01 28.30 11.12
C ASP A 16 -8.26 28.87 11.80
N SER A 17 -8.05 29.94 12.55
CA SER A 17 -9.11 30.69 13.22
C SER A 17 -8.75 32.19 13.29
N PRO A 18 -9.70 33.09 13.14
CA PRO A 18 -9.47 34.52 13.33
C PRO A 18 -9.27 34.92 14.80
N LYS A 19 -9.49 34.01 15.73
CA LYS A 19 -9.34 34.20 17.20
C LYS A 19 -8.64 33.00 17.81
N TRP A 20 -7.84 33.26 18.85
CA TRP A 20 -7.26 32.21 19.64
C TRP A 20 -8.35 31.39 20.38
N MET A 21 -8.24 30.07 20.32
CA MET A 21 -9.14 29.13 20.99
C MET A 21 -8.34 28.16 21.84
N GLY A 22 -8.77 27.95 23.09
CA GLY A 22 -8.10 27.02 24.01
C GLY A 22 -8.14 25.55 23.56
N LYS A 23 -9.20 25.15 22.84
CA LYS A 23 -9.37 23.81 22.28
C LYS A 23 -9.62 23.89 20.79
N CYS A 24 -8.89 23.15 20.01
CA CYS A 24 -9.09 23.09 18.56
C CYS A 24 -10.40 22.36 18.23
N PRO A 25 -11.33 22.96 17.45
CA PRO A 25 -12.59 22.31 17.10
C PRO A 25 -12.42 21.13 16.13
N ASN A 26 -11.32 21.09 15.40
CA ASN A 26 -11.06 20.04 14.40
C ASN A 26 -10.38 18.82 15.01
N CYS A 27 -9.30 18.99 15.80
CA CYS A 27 -8.54 17.88 16.36
C CYS A 27 -8.78 17.63 17.86
N GLY A 28 -9.52 18.50 18.54
CA GLY A 28 -9.84 18.36 19.97
C GLY A 28 -8.69 18.65 20.93
N GLN A 29 -7.49 18.97 20.45
CA GLN A 29 -6.31 19.22 21.28
C GLN A 29 -6.37 20.60 21.94
N TRP A 30 -5.82 20.69 23.17
CA TRP A 30 -5.82 21.93 23.96
C TRP A 30 -4.52 22.71 23.74
N ASN A 31 -4.60 24.05 23.76
CA ASN A 31 -3.49 24.99 23.71
C ASN A 31 -2.58 24.83 22.48
N THR A 32 -3.16 24.45 21.34
CA THR A 32 -2.42 24.19 20.09
C THR A 32 -2.45 25.37 19.11
N PHE A 33 -3.22 26.43 19.37
CA PHE A 33 -3.28 27.61 18.52
C PHE A 33 -2.08 28.53 18.75
N LYS A 34 -1.31 28.80 17.68
CA LYS A 34 -0.22 29.77 17.67
C LYS A 34 -0.63 30.97 16.82
N GLU A 35 -0.25 32.17 17.27
CA GLU A 35 -0.45 33.40 16.54
C GLU A 35 0.48 33.44 15.32
N ILE A 36 -0.08 33.71 14.15
CA ILE A 36 0.65 33.95 12.90
C ILE A 36 0.24 35.36 12.41
N ARG A 37 1.22 36.21 12.19
CA ARG A 37 1.02 37.53 11.61
C ARG A 37 1.06 37.42 10.10
N ILE A 38 -0.05 37.77 9.45
CA ILE A 38 -0.13 37.86 8.00
C ILE A 38 0.25 39.28 7.64
N GLY A 39 1.49 39.51 7.27
CA GLY A 39 1.96 40.81 6.75
C GLY A 39 1.33 41.16 5.40
N PRO A 40 1.34 42.42 4.99
CA PRO A 40 0.86 42.77 3.66
C PRO A 40 1.72 42.10 2.59
N ASP A 41 1.07 41.58 1.54
CA ASP A 41 1.62 40.92 0.36
C ASP A 41 2.68 41.78 -0.41
N THR A 42 3.85 41.99 0.15
CA THR A 42 4.96 42.67 -0.55
C THR A 42 6.06 41.75 -1.03
N THR A 43 5.91 40.43 -0.79
CA THR A 43 6.70 39.39 -1.44
C THR A 43 5.73 38.35 -2.00
N GLN A 44 5.11 38.65 -3.17
CA GLN A 44 4.72 37.56 -4.08
C GLN A 44 6.02 36.87 -4.45
N SER A 45 6.25 35.91 -3.70
CA SER A 45 7.48 35.26 -3.37
C SER A 45 8.13 34.59 -4.56
N THR A 46 9.44 34.50 -4.50
CA THR A 46 10.32 33.87 -5.45
C THR A 46 9.80 32.49 -5.89
N ALA A 47 9.29 31.64 -4.99
CA ALA A 47 8.78 30.32 -5.40
C ALA A 47 7.50 30.37 -6.24
N ARG A 48 6.50 31.21 -5.91
CA ARG A 48 5.31 31.37 -6.76
C ARG A 48 5.65 32.03 -8.10
N SER A 49 6.58 32.99 -8.11
CA SER A 49 7.09 33.60 -9.34
C SER A 49 7.93 32.62 -10.15
N ILE A 50 8.73 31.78 -9.49
CA ILE A 50 9.52 30.72 -10.13
C ILE A 50 8.59 29.66 -10.72
N VAL A 51 7.59 29.18 -9.97
CA VAL A 51 6.59 28.22 -10.48
C VAL A 51 5.77 28.83 -11.64
N SER A 52 5.46 30.14 -11.61
CA SER A 52 4.79 30.80 -12.72
C SER A 52 5.64 30.88 -13.99
N ALA A 53 6.98 30.84 -13.87
CA ALA A 53 7.90 30.81 -15.00
C ALA A 53 7.93 29.45 -15.74
N PHE A 54 7.42 28.38 -15.12
CA PHE A 54 7.20 27.09 -15.78
C PHE A 54 5.85 27.00 -16.52
N LYS A 55 5.20 28.15 -16.83
CA LYS A 55 3.98 28.14 -17.64
C LYS A 55 4.28 27.51 -19.01
N GLY A 56 3.77 26.29 -19.21
CA GLY A 56 3.55 25.73 -20.54
C GLY A 56 2.64 26.68 -21.34
N SER A 57 2.62 26.55 -22.66
CA SER A 57 1.94 27.45 -23.59
C SER A 57 0.60 27.98 -23.05
N THR A 58 0.38 29.27 -23.21
CA THR A 58 -0.79 30.05 -22.73
C THR A 58 -2.17 29.52 -23.19
N ASP A 59 -2.19 28.51 -24.05
CA ASP A 59 -3.43 27.89 -24.55
C ASP A 59 -4.06 26.85 -23.59
N LYS A 60 -3.35 26.36 -22.57
CA LYS A 60 -3.87 25.34 -21.63
C LYS A 60 -4.97 25.85 -20.70
N ASN A 61 -5.18 27.16 -20.57
CA ASN A 61 -6.13 27.77 -19.64
C ASN A 61 -7.45 28.24 -20.28
N LYS A 62 -7.71 27.88 -21.53
CA LYS A 62 -9.00 28.19 -22.17
C LYS A 62 -10.02 27.11 -21.82
N PRO A 63 -11.29 27.48 -21.51
CA PRO A 63 -12.34 26.48 -21.29
C PRO A 63 -12.56 25.71 -22.60
N LEU A 64 -12.50 24.38 -22.50
CA LEU A 64 -12.74 23.47 -23.64
C LEU A 64 -14.07 22.74 -23.42
N ARG A 65 -14.79 22.45 -24.51
CA ARG A 65 -15.95 21.58 -24.43
C ARG A 65 -15.48 20.13 -24.30
N LEU A 66 -16.18 19.33 -23.51
CA LEU A 66 -15.81 17.92 -23.25
C LEU A 66 -15.58 17.13 -24.55
N LYS A 67 -16.40 17.38 -25.59
CA LYS A 67 -16.28 16.76 -26.92
C LYS A 67 -15.01 17.13 -27.70
N ASP A 68 -14.38 18.27 -27.37
CA ASP A 68 -13.22 18.81 -28.05
C ASP A 68 -11.91 18.36 -27.36
N ILE A 69 -12.05 17.64 -26.22
CA ILE A 69 -10.92 17.04 -25.49
C ILE A 69 -10.66 15.67 -26.12
N SER A 70 -9.48 15.50 -26.70
CA SER A 70 -9.07 14.20 -27.22
C SER A 70 -8.87 13.23 -26.05
N THR A 71 -9.49 12.06 -26.12
CA THR A 71 -9.32 10.95 -25.18
C THR A 71 -8.13 10.07 -25.53
N LEU A 72 -7.15 10.60 -26.28
CA LEU A 72 -5.87 9.94 -26.45
C LEU A 72 -5.29 9.74 -25.06
N ASP A 73 -4.97 8.51 -24.72
CA ASP A 73 -4.41 8.14 -23.42
C ASP A 73 -3.27 9.09 -23.06
N GLU A 74 -3.36 9.73 -21.91
CA GLU A 74 -2.24 10.54 -21.40
C GLU A 74 -1.01 9.62 -21.35
N PRO A 75 0.11 9.99 -22.01
CA PRO A 75 1.27 9.14 -22.08
C PRO A 75 1.76 8.87 -20.65
N ARG A 76 1.80 7.60 -20.29
CA ARG A 76 2.32 7.15 -19.01
C ARG A 76 3.82 6.91 -19.15
N ILE A 77 4.56 7.30 -18.15
CA ILE A 77 6.00 7.02 -18.06
C ILE A 77 6.13 5.62 -17.45
N ASP A 78 6.72 4.72 -18.20
CA ASP A 78 7.08 3.39 -17.72
C ASP A 78 8.18 3.51 -16.64
N MET A 79 7.93 2.94 -15.49
CA MET A 79 8.88 2.93 -14.36
C MET A 79 9.92 1.78 -14.49
N HIS A 80 9.88 0.97 -15.53
CA HIS A 80 10.71 -0.23 -15.70
C HIS A 80 10.66 -1.16 -14.49
N ASP A 81 9.49 -1.20 -13.85
CA ASP A 81 9.17 -2.05 -12.72
C ASP A 81 7.69 -2.43 -12.79
N ASP A 82 7.41 -3.70 -13.10
CA ASP A 82 6.06 -4.18 -13.38
C ASP A 82 5.13 -4.08 -12.18
N GLU A 83 5.65 -4.33 -10.98
CA GLU A 83 4.86 -4.26 -9.76
C GLU A 83 4.54 -2.80 -9.39
N LEU A 84 5.47 -1.86 -9.59
CA LEU A 84 5.22 -0.43 -9.41
C LEU A 84 4.27 0.11 -10.49
N ASN A 85 4.49 -0.24 -11.75
CA ASN A 85 3.60 0.14 -12.85
C ASN A 85 2.17 -0.36 -12.62
N ARG A 86 2.00 -1.58 -12.14
CA ARG A 86 0.70 -2.16 -11.77
C ARG A 86 -0.02 -1.28 -10.76
N VAL A 87 0.63 -0.94 -9.66
CA VAL A 87 0.04 -0.11 -8.59
C VAL A 87 -0.25 1.31 -9.05
N LEU A 88 0.56 1.86 -9.95
CA LEU A 88 0.33 3.16 -10.60
C LEU A 88 -0.81 3.12 -11.62
N GLY A 89 -1.23 1.93 -12.06
CA GLY A 89 -2.24 1.76 -13.10
C GLY A 89 -1.66 1.85 -14.52
N GLY A 90 -0.41 1.41 -14.70
CA GLY A 90 0.33 1.36 -15.97
C GLY A 90 1.45 2.40 -16.12
N GLY A 91 1.90 3.02 -15.03
CA GLY A 91 3.01 3.97 -15.01
C GLY A 91 2.64 5.36 -14.48
N LEU A 92 3.62 6.26 -14.39
CA LEU A 92 3.41 7.64 -13.94
C LEU A 92 2.72 8.48 -15.02
N VAL A 93 1.72 9.25 -14.60
CA VAL A 93 1.03 10.21 -15.47
C VAL A 93 1.81 11.52 -15.51
N SER A 94 1.98 12.10 -16.69
CA SER A 94 2.65 13.39 -16.88
C SER A 94 1.96 14.49 -16.06
N GLY A 95 2.75 15.32 -15.37
CA GLY A 95 2.24 16.39 -14.51
C GLY A 95 1.49 15.93 -13.26
N SER A 96 1.61 14.65 -12.90
CA SER A 96 1.04 14.11 -11.66
C SER A 96 2.01 14.24 -10.49
N ILE A 97 1.45 14.19 -9.28
CA ILE A 97 2.22 14.10 -8.05
C ILE A 97 1.84 12.82 -7.31
N THR A 98 2.85 11.99 -7.03
CA THR A 98 2.69 10.70 -6.36
C THR A 98 3.41 10.72 -5.02
N LEU A 99 2.73 10.34 -3.95
CA LEU A 99 3.31 10.16 -2.63
C LEU A 99 3.59 8.68 -2.38
N LEU A 100 4.85 8.34 -2.12
CA LEU A 100 5.28 7.03 -1.63
C LEU A 100 5.49 7.10 -0.12
N GLY A 101 4.52 6.60 0.64
CA GLY A 101 4.54 6.57 2.10
C GLY A 101 4.96 5.19 2.65
N GLY A 102 5.44 5.15 3.88
CA GLY A 102 5.79 3.90 4.56
C GLY A 102 6.66 4.16 5.80
N GLU A 103 6.83 3.14 6.65
CA GLU A 103 7.71 3.23 7.82
C GLU A 103 9.17 3.55 7.43
N PRO A 104 9.93 4.20 8.31
CA PRO A 104 11.37 4.34 8.12
C PRO A 104 12.03 2.97 7.95
N GLY A 105 12.99 2.86 7.00
CA GLY A 105 13.71 1.61 6.74
C GLY A 105 12.96 0.55 5.94
N ILE A 106 11.69 0.77 5.53
CA ILE A 106 10.90 -0.22 4.78
C ILE A 106 11.40 -0.48 3.36
N GLY A 107 12.19 0.46 2.78
CA GLY A 107 12.75 0.34 1.44
C GLY A 107 12.26 1.37 0.42
N LYS A 108 11.56 2.44 0.81
CA LYS A 108 11.03 3.49 -0.10
C LYS A 108 12.10 4.09 -1.01
N SER A 109 13.15 4.65 -0.40
CA SER A 109 14.28 5.26 -1.13
C SER A 109 15.02 4.23 -1.99
N THR A 110 15.11 2.98 -1.53
CA THR A 110 15.71 1.87 -2.29
C THR A 110 14.89 1.56 -3.53
N LEU A 111 13.57 1.39 -3.40
CA LEU A 111 12.67 1.14 -4.53
C LEU A 111 12.77 2.26 -5.56
N THR A 112 12.66 3.51 -5.11
CA THR A 112 12.67 4.67 -6.01
C THR A 112 14.01 4.80 -6.72
N LEU A 113 15.14 4.69 -5.99
CA LEU A 113 16.48 4.78 -6.58
C LEU A 113 16.71 3.63 -7.57
N GLN A 114 16.36 2.39 -7.20
CA GLN A 114 16.50 1.23 -8.09
C GLN A 114 15.69 1.38 -9.38
N THR A 115 14.49 1.94 -9.28
CA THR A 115 13.60 2.15 -10.43
C THR A 115 14.17 3.21 -11.37
N ILE A 116 14.56 4.38 -10.84
CA ILE A 116 15.09 5.46 -11.68
C ILE A 116 16.43 5.10 -12.33
N LEU A 117 17.24 4.25 -11.72
CA LEU A 117 18.49 3.75 -12.32
C LEU A 117 18.24 2.90 -13.58
N ARG A 118 17.04 2.31 -13.72
CA ARG A 118 16.63 1.53 -14.90
C ARG A 118 16.03 2.39 -16.00
N MET A 119 15.62 3.64 -15.69
CA MET A 119 14.95 4.56 -16.63
C MET A 119 15.96 5.32 -17.51
N THR A 120 16.80 4.60 -18.26
CA THR A 120 17.93 5.18 -19.03
C THR A 120 17.50 6.13 -20.15
N ASP A 121 16.24 6.10 -20.54
CA ASP A 121 15.63 6.96 -21.56
C ASP A 121 15.12 8.31 -21.01
N LYS A 122 15.18 8.52 -19.67
CA LYS A 122 14.63 9.69 -18.98
C LYS A 122 15.66 10.38 -18.11
N ARG A 123 15.73 11.70 -18.20
CA ARG A 123 16.54 12.49 -17.26
C ARG A 123 15.78 12.68 -15.94
N VAL A 124 16.34 12.18 -14.85
CA VAL A 124 15.74 12.22 -13.52
C VAL A 124 16.55 13.14 -12.60
N LEU A 125 15.88 14.03 -11.88
CA LEU A 125 16.46 14.78 -10.78
C LEU A 125 16.02 14.14 -9.46
N TYR A 126 16.98 13.59 -8.72
CA TYR A 126 16.77 13.06 -7.38
C TYR A 126 17.25 14.07 -6.35
N VAL A 127 16.32 14.63 -5.59
CA VAL A 127 16.60 15.58 -4.51
C VAL A 127 16.59 14.85 -3.19
N SER A 128 17.70 14.93 -2.46
CA SER A 128 17.83 14.34 -1.12
C SER A 128 17.99 15.43 -0.08
N GLY A 129 17.12 15.41 0.93
CA GLY A 129 17.25 16.24 2.11
C GLY A 129 17.81 15.50 3.35
N GLU A 130 18.07 14.19 3.22
CA GLU A 130 18.52 13.35 4.34
C GLU A 130 19.92 12.76 4.11
N GLU A 131 20.21 12.32 2.88
CA GLU A 131 21.45 11.63 2.55
C GLU A 131 22.37 12.50 1.71
N SER A 132 23.67 12.37 1.94
CA SER A 132 24.70 13.01 1.11
C SER A 132 24.83 12.33 -0.25
N ALA A 133 25.36 13.05 -1.24
CA ALA A 133 25.62 12.51 -2.58
C ALA A 133 26.51 11.26 -2.54
N HIS A 134 27.48 11.19 -1.63
CA HIS A 134 28.35 10.03 -1.45
C HIS A 134 27.57 8.79 -0.95
N GLN A 135 26.66 8.96 0.02
CA GLN A 135 25.83 7.87 0.54
C GLN A 135 24.88 7.33 -0.55
N LEU A 136 24.28 8.24 -1.32
CA LEU A 136 23.45 7.86 -2.47
C LEU A 136 24.24 7.11 -3.55
N LYS A 137 25.47 7.55 -3.84
CA LYS A 137 26.35 6.86 -4.79
C LYS A 137 26.67 5.45 -4.35
N MET A 138 27.08 5.26 -3.08
CA MET A 138 27.32 3.92 -2.51
C MET A 138 26.08 3.03 -2.57
N ARG A 139 24.89 3.59 -2.34
CA ARG A 139 23.62 2.86 -2.46
C ARG A 139 23.34 2.49 -3.91
N ALA A 140 23.51 3.42 -4.86
CA ALA A 140 23.32 3.18 -6.28
C ALA A 140 24.23 2.06 -6.81
N GLU A 141 25.51 2.05 -6.43
CA GLU A 141 26.49 1.01 -6.80
C GLU A 141 26.11 -0.37 -6.30
N ARG A 142 25.46 -0.47 -5.13
CA ARG A 142 24.92 -1.74 -4.60
C ARG A 142 23.71 -2.23 -5.38
N LEU A 143 22.89 -1.31 -5.91
CA LEU A 143 21.63 -1.61 -6.61
C LEU A 143 21.84 -1.90 -8.10
N SER A 144 22.84 -1.29 -8.70
CA SER A 144 23.12 -1.41 -10.13
C SER A 144 24.60 -1.17 -10.42
N ASN A 145 25.20 -1.98 -11.28
CA ASN A 145 26.55 -1.78 -11.78
C ASN A 145 26.61 -0.87 -13.01
N ALA A 146 25.46 -0.33 -13.47
CA ALA A 146 25.40 0.50 -14.66
C ALA A 146 25.80 1.96 -14.35
N GLU A 147 26.53 2.59 -15.28
CA GLU A 147 26.69 4.03 -15.31
C GLU A 147 25.31 4.68 -15.50
N SER A 148 25.01 5.72 -14.74
CA SER A 148 23.69 6.33 -14.65
C SER A 148 23.75 7.83 -14.88
N ASP A 149 24.28 8.25 -16.03
CA ASP A 149 24.41 9.66 -16.43
C ASP A 149 23.06 10.40 -16.54
N HIS A 150 21.97 9.64 -16.63
CA HIS A 150 20.61 10.18 -16.69
C HIS A 150 20.03 10.57 -15.31
N VAL A 151 20.65 10.13 -14.21
CA VAL A 151 20.23 10.46 -12.83
C VAL A 151 21.12 11.55 -12.27
N VAL A 152 20.53 12.72 -12.02
CA VAL A 152 21.22 13.87 -11.41
C VAL A 152 20.83 13.93 -9.94
N ILE A 153 21.83 13.94 -9.04
CA ILE A 153 21.61 14.03 -7.60
C ILE A 153 21.77 15.50 -7.15
N LEU A 154 20.83 15.96 -6.35
CA LEU A 154 20.87 17.26 -5.68
C LEU A 154 20.65 17.08 -4.17
N CYS A 155 21.61 17.46 -3.35
CA CYS A 155 21.47 17.49 -1.89
C CYS A 155 21.09 18.90 -1.45
N GLU A 156 19.79 19.17 -1.33
CA GLU A 156 19.25 20.49 -1.02
C GLU A 156 17.88 20.35 -0.31
N THR A 157 17.60 21.30 0.58
CA THR A 157 16.35 21.35 1.36
C THR A 157 15.52 22.60 1.07
N SER A 158 16.10 23.66 0.47
CA SER A 158 15.36 24.85 0.05
C SER A 158 14.60 24.58 -1.26
N LEU A 159 13.28 24.69 -1.21
CA LEU A 159 12.41 24.48 -2.36
C LEU A 159 12.71 25.49 -3.48
N GLU A 160 13.09 26.70 -3.14
CA GLU A 160 13.45 27.77 -4.06
C GLU A 160 14.68 27.36 -4.90
N LEU A 161 15.74 26.88 -4.23
CA LEU A 161 16.97 26.44 -4.90
C LEU A 161 16.72 25.17 -5.73
N ILE A 162 15.84 24.27 -5.25
CA ILE A 162 15.44 23.09 -6.02
C ILE A 162 14.77 23.51 -7.34
N PHE A 163 13.86 24.48 -7.32
CA PHE A 163 13.22 24.99 -8.54
C PHE A 163 14.22 25.66 -9.51
N GLU A 164 15.25 26.34 -9.00
CA GLU A 164 16.32 26.89 -9.84
C GLU A 164 17.12 25.79 -10.54
N GLN A 165 17.46 24.73 -9.82
CA GLN A 165 18.16 23.60 -10.42
C GLN A 165 17.30 22.82 -11.43
N ILE A 166 16.00 22.70 -11.20
CA ILE A 166 15.09 22.09 -12.18
C ILE A 166 15.12 22.83 -13.53
N LYS A 167 15.22 24.18 -13.53
CA LYS A 167 15.33 24.97 -14.77
C LYS A 167 16.62 24.66 -15.54
N THR A 168 17.71 24.42 -14.80
CA THR A 168 19.03 24.12 -15.37
C THR A 168 19.12 22.69 -15.89
N VAL A 169 18.70 21.73 -15.07
CA VAL A 169 18.79 20.29 -15.37
C VAL A 169 17.74 19.88 -16.41
N LYS A 170 16.57 20.49 -16.44
CA LYS A 170 15.41 20.16 -17.27
C LYS A 170 15.06 18.67 -17.20
N PRO A 171 14.75 18.17 -16.00
CA PRO A 171 14.41 16.76 -15.82
C PRO A 171 13.04 16.42 -16.42
N GLU A 172 12.82 15.15 -16.70
CA GLU A 172 11.52 14.58 -17.13
C GLU A 172 10.79 13.93 -15.95
N LEU A 173 11.48 13.71 -14.83
CA LEU A 173 10.96 13.23 -13.56
C LEU A 173 11.73 13.88 -12.41
N VAL A 174 11.01 14.29 -11.36
CA VAL A 174 11.60 14.80 -10.12
C VAL A 174 11.23 13.86 -8.97
N VAL A 175 12.23 13.49 -8.17
CA VAL A 175 12.05 12.72 -6.91
C VAL A 175 12.47 13.59 -5.75
N ILE A 176 11.67 13.64 -4.69
CA ILE A 176 11.95 14.37 -3.44
C ILE A 176 12.03 13.35 -2.29
N ASP A 177 13.20 13.19 -1.70
CA ASP A 177 13.46 12.25 -0.58
C ASP A 177 14.12 12.98 0.62
N SER A 178 13.37 13.33 1.64
CA SER A 178 11.94 13.22 1.86
C SER A 178 11.24 14.58 1.87
N ILE A 179 9.91 14.59 1.66
CA ILE A 179 9.12 15.83 1.72
C ILE A 179 9.18 16.50 3.10
N GLN A 180 9.49 15.75 4.17
CA GLN A 180 9.61 16.26 5.52
C GLN A 180 10.84 17.15 5.74
N THR A 181 11.87 16.99 4.93
CA THR A 181 13.12 17.79 5.05
C THR A 181 13.08 19.07 4.23
N ILE A 182 12.15 19.15 3.25
CA ILE A 182 12.07 20.32 2.37
C ILE A 182 11.35 21.47 3.09
N ALA A 183 11.86 22.67 2.88
CA ALA A 183 11.31 23.90 3.43
C ALA A 183 11.20 24.98 2.35
N THR A 184 10.24 25.88 2.53
CA THR A 184 10.08 27.10 1.73
C THR A 184 10.13 28.32 2.65
N GLU A 185 10.70 29.40 2.17
CA GLU A 185 10.76 30.67 2.89
C GLU A 185 9.39 31.33 3.12
N HIS A 186 8.33 30.79 2.45
CA HIS A 186 6.97 31.32 2.55
C HIS A 186 6.25 31.03 3.85
N VAL A 187 6.76 30.09 4.63
CA VAL A 187 6.16 29.65 5.89
C VAL A 187 7.18 29.77 7.01
N GLU A 188 6.89 30.65 7.96
CA GLU A 188 7.71 30.85 9.17
C GLU A 188 7.50 29.70 10.17
N SER A 189 7.83 28.47 9.77
CA SER A 189 7.79 27.31 10.65
C SER A 189 8.95 26.38 10.36
N SER A 190 9.33 25.57 11.34
CA SER A 190 10.47 24.65 11.19
C SER A 190 10.25 23.64 10.06
N PRO A 191 11.32 23.23 9.35
CA PRO A 191 11.25 22.10 8.43
C PRO A 191 10.59 20.89 9.09
N GLY A 192 9.82 20.10 8.33
CA GLY A 192 9.08 18.95 8.85
C GLY A 192 7.79 19.28 9.60
N SER A 193 7.51 20.56 9.87
CA SER A 193 6.19 20.95 10.39
C SER A 193 5.10 20.71 9.35
N ILE A 194 3.87 20.46 9.84
CA ILE A 194 2.70 20.25 8.98
C ILE A 194 2.49 21.36 7.97
N SER A 195 2.70 22.60 8.40
CA SER A 195 2.57 23.80 7.56
C SER A 195 3.58 23.82 6.41
N GLN A 196 4.85 23.53 6.70
CA GLN A 196 5.92 23.44 5.71
C GLN A 196 5.65 22.31 4.70
N VAL A 197 5.39 21.13 5.19
CA VAL A 197 5.13 19.96 4.33
C VAL A 197 3.93 20.21 3.40
N ARG A 198 2.85 20.83 3.93
CA ARG A 198 1.66 21.17 3.15
C ARG A 198 1.97 22.18 2.05
N GLU A 199 2.67 23.28 2.39
CA GLU A 199 2.97 24.34 1.42
C GLU A 199 3.96 23.85 0.35
N CYS A 200 5.02 23.13 0.74
CA CYS A 200 5.95 22.55 -0.22
C CYS A 200 5.25 21.58 -1.18
N ALA A 201 4.38 20.70 -0.68
CA ALA A 201 3.62 19.79 -1.53
C ALA A 201 2.65 20.53 -2.47
N ALA A 202 2.02 21.61 -2.02
CA ALA A 202 1.14 22.43 -2.85
C ALA A 202 1.90 23.14 -3.97
N LEU A 203 3.08 23.68 -3.68
CA LEU A 203 3.95 24.33 -4.68
C LEU A 203 4.48 23.29 -5.71
N LEU A 204 4.85 22.10 -5.25
CA LEU A 204 5.28 20.99 -6.13
C LEU A 204 4.13 20.48 -7.00
N LEU A 205 2.90 20.40 -6.48
CA LEU A 205 1.71 20.07 -7.29
C LEU A 205 1.48 21.11 -8.38
N HIS A 206 1.54 22.40 -8.02
CA HIS A 206 1.38 23.47 -8.98
C HIS A 206 2.47 23.45 -10.06
N PHE A 207 3.72 23.18 -9.66
CA PHE A 207 4.82 22.95 -10.58
C PHE A 207 4.54 21.80 -11.54
N ALA A 208 4.19 20.60 -11.02
CA ALA A 208 3.91 19.43 -11.84
C ALA A 208 2.81 19.69 -12.87
N LYS A 209 1.69 20.28 -12.45
CA LYS A 209 0.56 20.62 -13.35
C LYS A 209 0.94 21.61 -14.45
N ASN A 210 1.78 22.60 -14.14
CA ASN A 210 2.16 23.63 -15.12
C ASN A 210 3.24 23.17 -16.09
N SER A 211 4.23 22.42 -15.59
CA SER A 211 5.36 21.94 -16.40
C SER A 211 5.06 20.65 -17.18
N GLY A 212 4.09 19.85 -16.73
CA GLY A 212 3.86 18.51 -17.21
C GLY A 212 4.86 17.47 -16.67
N ILE A 213 5.81 17.88 -15.82
CA ILE A 213 6.82 16.99 -15.23
C ILE A 213 6.22 16.30 -14.01
N PRO A 214 6.18 14.95 -13.93
CA PRO A 214 5.70 14.25 -12.76
C PRO A 214 6.67 14.39 -11.58
N VAL A 215 6.13 14.32 -10.37
CA VAL A 215 6.90 14.41 -9.12
C VAL A 215 6.56 13.21 -8.23
N ILE A 216 7.59 12.52 -7.74
CA ILE A 216 7.47 11.50 -6.69
C ILE A 216 7.93 12.12 -5.37
N LEU A 217 7.07 12.10 -4.38
CA LEU A 217 7.38 12.48 -3.00
C LEU A 217 7.57 11.23 -2.16
N ILE A 218 8.70 11.13 -1.48
CA ILE A 218 8.90 10.11 -0.46
C ILE A 218 8.54 10.70 0.90
N GLY A 219 7.73 9.97 1.68
CA GLY A 219 7.26 10.40 2.99
C GLY A 219 7.31 9.30 4.05
N HIS A 220 7.50 9.68 5.32
CA HIS A 220 7.46 8.74 6.44
C HIS A 220 6.07 8.67 7.06
N ILE A 221 5.66 7.47 7.47
CA ILE A 221 4.41 7.18 8.19
C ILE A 221 4.77 6.85 9.64
N ASN A 222 3.94 7.27 10.60
CA ASN A 222 4.11 6.91 12.01
C ASN A 222 3.76 5.43 12.24
N LYS A 223 4.21 4.86 13.39
CA LYS A 223 3.91 3.48 13.83
C LYS A 223 2.42 3.15 13.92
N GLU A 224 1.55 4.14 13.97
CA GLU A 224 0.09 3.98 13.95
C GLU A 224 -0.48 3.84 12.51
N GLY A 225 0.38 3.73 11.49
CA GLY A 225 -0.04 3.64 10.09
C GLY A 225 -0.59 4.96 9.52
N THR A 226 -0.48 6.05 10.27
CA THR A 226 -0.83 7.40 9.83
C THR A 226 0.41 8.12 9.33
N LEU A 227 0.33 8.77 8.18
CA LEU A 227 1.39 9.67 7.71
C LEU A 227 1.73 10.69 8.81
N ALA A 228 3.01 10.75 9.20
CA ALA A 228 3.50 11.78 10.11
C ALA A 228 3.43 13.14 9.41
N GLY A 229 2.41 13.91 9.76
CA GLY A 229 2.00 15.11 9.03
C GLY A 229 1.20 14.73 7.78
N PRO A 230 0.06 14.71 7.80
CA PRO A 230 -1.13 13.91 8.00
C PRO A 230 -1.82 13.53 6.69
N LYS A 231 -3.01 12.98 6.77
CA LYS A 231 -4.09 12.91 5.76
C LYS A 231 -4.22 14.17 4.86
N ILE A 232 -3.59 15.28 5.21
CA ILE A 232 -3.49 16.52 4.42
C ILE A 232 -2.77 16.30 3.08
N LEU A 233 -1.68 15.53 3.05
CA LEU A 233 -0.98 15.24 1.78
C LEU A 233 -1.82 14.35 0.86
N GLU A 234 -2.61 13.42 1.43
CA GLU A 234 -3.52 12.58 0.65
C GLU A 234 -4.53 13.39 -0.16
N HIS A 235 -4.95 14.55 0.34
CA HIS A 235 -5.86 15.43 -0.38
C HIS A 235 -5.17 16.26 -1.47
N ILE A 236 -3.88 16.57 -1.29
CA ILE A 236 -3.11 17.40 -2.21
C ILE A 236 -2.63 16.57 -3.41
N VAL A 237 -2.07 15.40 -3.16
CA VAL A 237 -1.44 14.57 -4.21
C VAL A 237 -2.49 13.82 -5.06
N ASP A 238 -2.13 13.44 -6.27
CA ASP A 238 -3.00 12.70 -7.19
C ASP A 238 -3.02 11.20 -6.84
N THR A 239 -1.87 10.64 -6.46
CA THR A 239 -1.70 9.22 -6.11
C THR A 239 -0.99 9.09 -4.77
N VAL A 240 -1.47 8.20 -3.92
CA VAL A 240 -0.84 7.80 -2.65
C VAL A 240 -0.59 6.31 -2.70
N ILE A 241 0.67 5.93 -2.61
CA ILE A 241 1.12 4.55 -2.54
C ILE A 241 1.73 4.35 -1.16
N GLN A 242 1.31 3.30 -0.48
CA GLN A 242 1.84 2.92 0.82
C GLN A 242 2.70 1.67 0.69
N PHE A 243 3.91 1.73 1.22
CA PHE A 243 4.81 0.61 1.31
C PHE A 243 4.67 -0.01 2.70
N GLU A 244 4.16 -1.23 2.76
CA GLU A 244 3.82 -1.98 3.97
C GLU A 244 4.76 -3.18 4.12
N GLY A 245 4.95 -3.63 5.35
CA GLY A 245 5.70 -4.83 5.68
C GLY A 245 6.26 -4.76 7.09
N ASP A 246 6.55 -5.90 7.68
CA ASP A 246 7.24 -6.00 8.96
C ASP A 246 8.74 -6.20 8.69
N GLN A 247 9.60 -5.61 9.52
CA GLN A 247 11.06 -5.74 9.41
C GLN A 247 11.54 -7.19 9.58
N HIS A 248 10.73 -8.04 10.20
CA HIS A 248 11.02 -9.46 10.41
C HIS A 248 10.69 -10.35 9.19
N TYR A 249 9.92 -9.81 8.23
CA TYR A 249 9.55 -10.57 7.03
C TYR A 249 10.34 -10.08 5.80
N ILE A 250 10.61 -11.02 4.89
CA ILE A 250 11.38 -10.75 3.67
C ILE A 250 10.55 -9.94 2.66
N TYR A 251 9.21 -10.07 2.71
CA TYR A 251 8.31 -9.48 1.73
C TYR A 251 7.84 -8.08 2.12
N ARG A 252 7.62 -7.27 1.08
CA ARG A 252 7.08 -5.92 1.17
C ARG A 252 5.92 -5.79 0.21
N ILE A 253 4.85 -5.15 0.64
CA ILE A 253 3.65 -4.90 -0.17
C ILE A 253 3.58 -3.42 -0.50
N LEU A 254 3.37 -3.12 -1.76
CA LEU A 254 3.09 -1.79 -2.25
C LEU A 254 1.59 -1.70 -2.56
N ARG A 255 0.88 -0.80 -1.90
CA ARG A 255 -0.58 -0.65 -1.99
C ARG A 255 -0.96 0.76 -2.42
N ALA A 256 -1.87 0.87 -3.41
CA ALA A 256 -2.48 2.15 -3.73
C ALA A 256 -3.58 2.48 -2.71
N ILE A 257 -3.38 3.54 -1.93
CA ILE A 257 -4.39 4.07 -1.00
C ILE A 257 -5.32 5.05 -1.73
N LYS A 258 -4.76 5.81 -2.67
CA LYS A 258 -5.47 6.74 -3.54
C LYS A 258 -4.83 6.72 -4.92
N ASN A 259 -5.63 6.62 -5.96
CA ASN A 259 -5.15 6.74 -7.34
C ASN A 259 -6.23 7.39 -8.22
N ARG A 260 -5.97 8.62 -8.70
CA ARG A 260 -6.89 9.34 -9.60
C ARG A 260 -6.85 8.81 -11.03
N PHE A 261 -5.80 8.04 -11.37
CA PHE A 261 -5.51 7.60 -12.73
C PHE A 261 -5.66 6.09 -12.93
N GLY A 262 -6.03 5.37 -11.87
CA GLY A 262 -6.16 3.92 -11.90
C GLY A 262 -6.90 3.35 -10.70
N SER A 263 -6.92 2.03 -10.62
CA SER A 263 -7.53 1.30 -9.50
C SER A 263 -6.71 1.45 -8.22
N THR A 264 -7.38 1.54 -7.08
CA THR A 264 -6.75 1.40 -5.75
C THR A 264 -6.71 -0.05 -5.25
N SER A 265 -7.21 -0.98 -6.07
CA SER A 265 -7.26 -2.40 -5.71
C SER A 265 -6.02 -3.18 -6.17
N GLU A 266 -5.03 -2.53 -6.76
CA GLU A 266 -3.80 -3.18 -7.21
C GLU A 266 -2.75 -3.23 -6.10
N LEU A 267 -2.00 -4.34 -6.11
CA LEU A 267 -0.86 -4.57 -5.21
C LEU A 267 0.40 -4.85 -6.00
N GLY A 268 1.52 -4.31 -5.49
CA GLY A 268 2.86 -4.71 -5.86
C GLY A 268 3.49 -5.52 -4.73
N ILE A 269 4.21 -6.58 -5.04
CA ILE A 269 4.89 -7.41 -4.04
C ILE A 269 6.37 -7.49 -4.37
N TYR A 270 7.17 -7.25 -3.35
CA TYR A 270 8.62 -7.24 -3.44
C TYR A 270 9.24 -8.13 -2.37
N GLU A 271 10.35 -8.73 -2.70
CA GLU A 271 11.23 -9.40 -1.77
C GLU A 271 12.44 -8.52 -1.49
N MET A 272 12.76 -8.32 -0.22
CA MET A 272 13.95 -7.58 0.20
C MET A 272 15.18 -8.45 0.09
N GLN A 273 16.13 -8.06 -0.75
CA GLN A 273 17.40 -8.74 -0.94
C GLN A 273 18.59 -7.82 -0.61
N GLN A 274 19.80 -8.36 -0.51
CA GLN A 274 21.01 -7.56 -0.23
C GLN A 274 21.29 -6.52 -1.31
N ASN A 275 20.97 -6.84 -2.57
CA ASN A 275 21.16 -5.98 -3.75
C ASN A 275 19.91 -5.17 -4.14
N GLY A 276 18.92 -5.03 -3.24
CA GLY A 276 17.72 -4.23 -3.46
C GLY A 276 16.42 -5.01 -3.34
N LEU A 277 15.41 -4.56 -4.05
CA LEU A 277 14.06 -5.12 -4.05
C LEU A 277 13.84 -5.94 -5.34
N ARG A 278 13.55 -7.23 -5.16
CA ARG A 278 13.16 -8.12 -6.25
C ARG A 278 11.64 -8.12 -6.41
N GLN A 279 11.17 -7.89 -7.62
CA GLN A 279 9.74 -8.02 -7.95
C GLN A 279 9.28 -9.46 -7.79
N VAL A 280 8.10 -9.66 -7.19
CA VAL A 280 7.49 -10.97 -7.02
C VAL A 280 6.31 -11.10 -7.98
N SER A 281 6.56 -11.70 -9.14
CA SER A 281 5.54 -11.89 -10.17
C SER A 281 4.49 -12.94 -9.76
N ASN A 282 4.87 -13.95 -8.99
CA ASN A 282 3.99 -14.98 -8.48
C ASN A 282 4.10 -15.10 -6.94
N PRO A 283 3.28 -14.36 -6.18
CA PRO A 283 3.31 -14.44 -4.73
C PRO A 283 2.99 -15.81 -4.17
N SER A 284 2.14 -16.57 -4.84
CA SER A 284 1.70 -17.90 -4.38
C SER A 284 2.85 -18.87 -4.23
N GLU A 285 3.84 -18.85 -5.15
CA GLU A 285 5.03 -19.72 -5.06
C GLU A 285 5.86 -19.49 -3.80
N LEU A 286 5.80 -18.29 -3.24
CA LEU A 286 6.56 -17.88 -2.06
C LEU A 286 5.78 -18.06 -0.75
N LEU A 287 4.44 -18.10 -0.85
CA LEU A 287 3.52 -18.18 0.29
C LEU A 287 3.06 -19.62 0.56
N LEU A 288 3.50 -20.54 -0.26
CA LEU A 288 3.24 -21.98 -0.12
C LEU A 288 4.54 -22.70 0.26
N THR A 289 4.49 -23.48 1.32
CA THR A 289 5.59 -24.38 1.67
C THR A 289 5.61 -25.53 0.67
N GLN A 290 6.78 -25.82 0.09
CA GLN A 290 6.91 -26.83 -0.97
C GLN A 290 6.71 -28.27 -0.48
N ASP A 291 6.87 -28.50 0.84
CA ASP A 291 6.79 -29.86 1.42
C ASP A 291 6.09 -29.78 2.79
N HIS A 292 4.77 -29.91 2.78
CA HIS A 292 3.93 -29.95 3.99
C HIS A 292 3.18 -31.28 4.15
N ASP A 293 3.56 -32.29 3.36
CA ASP A 293 2.93 -33.61 3.43
C ASP A 293 3.05 -34.21 4.83
N GLY A 294 1.93 -34.61 5.38
CA GLY A 294 1.85 -35.21 6.71
C GLY A 294 1.86 -34.24 7.89
N LEU A 295 1.89 -32.93 7.67
CA LEU A 295 1.80 -31.94 8.74
C LEU A 295 0.34 -31.55 9.00
N SER A 296 -0.10 -31.70 10.26
CA SER A 296 -1.41 -31.23 10.68
C SER A 296 -1.42 -29.70 10.93
N GLY A 297 -2.59 -29.08 10.85
CA GLY A 297 -2.74 -27.65 11.12
C GLY A 297 -2.45 -26.73 9.93
N ILE A 298 -2.29 -27.27 8.74
CA ILE A 298 -2.04 -26.51 7.51
C ILE A 298 -3.22 -26.62 6.56
N ALA A 299 -3.67 -25.49 6.02
CA ALA A 299 -4.70 -25.43 4.98
C ALA A 299 -4.35 -24.33 3.97
N ILE A 300 -4.66 -24.57 2.70
CA ILE A 300 -4.38 -23.63 1.62
C ILE A 300 -5.64 -22.84 1.27
N SER A 301 -5.52 -21.52 1.34
CA SER A 301 -6.59 -20.58 0.96
C SER A 301 -6.37 -20.00 -0.43
N SER A 302 -7.42 -19.93 -1.24
CA SER A 302 -7.43 -19.09 -2.42
C SER A 302 -8.00 -17.73 -2.05
N ALA A 303 -7.12 -16.76 -1.82
CA ALA A 303 -7.46 -15.39 -1.46
C ALA A 303 -7.37 -14.44 -2.65
N ILE A 304 -8.05 -13.31 -2.54
CA ILE A 304 -7.89 -12.18 -3.46
C ILE A 304 -7.60 -10.93 -2.65
N GLU A 305 -6.55 -10.26 -3.01
CA GLU A 305 -6.30 -8.93 -2.49
C GLU A 305 -6.33 -7.94 -3.67
N GLY A 306 -7.27 -7.00 -3.58
CA GLY A 306 -7.58 -6.12 -4.70
C GLY A 306 -8.17 -6.86 -5.91
N VAL A 307 -7.41 -7.00 -6.97
CA VAL A 307 -7.79 -7.77 -8.17
C VAL A 307 -6.93 -9.02 -8.38
N ARG A 308 -5.92 -9.22 -7.56
CA ARG A 308 -4.93 -10.28 -7.72
C ARG A 308 -5.30 -11.51 -6.89
N PRO A 309 -5.58 -12.66 -7.53
CA PRO A 309 -5.73 -13.92 -6.82
C PRO A 309 -4.35 -14.45 -6.43
N PHE A 310 -4.26 -15.10 -5.30
CA PHE A 310 -3.10 -15.86 -4.86
C PHE A 310 -3.48 -16.93 -3.86
N LEU A 311 -2.68 -17.98 -3.81
CA LEU A 311 -2.80 -19.00 -2.82
C LEU A 311 -1.86 -18.72 -1.66
N LEU A 312 -2.31 -18.98 -0.46
CA LEU A 312 -1.52 -18.78 0.75
C LEU A 312 -1.82 -19.86 1.79
N GLU A 313 -0.80 -20.12 2.55
CA GLU A 313 -0.85 -21.13 3.62
C GLU A 313 -1.39 -20.49 4.89
N THR A 314 -2.40 -21.15 5.45
CA THR A 314 -2.98 -20.85 6.76
C THR A 314 -2.52 -21.93 7.73
N GLN A 315 -1.78 -21.54 8.76
CA GLN A 315 -1.24 -22.44 9.77
C GLN A 315 -1.97 -22.23 11.09
N ALA A 316 -2.40 -23.30 11.74
CA ALA A 316 -3.01 -23.28 13.06
C ALA A 316 -2.36 -24.27 13.99
N LEU A 317 -2.18 -23.89 15.25
CA LEU A 317 -1.79 -24.77 16.34
C LEU A 317 -2.86 -24.74 17.42
N VAL A 318 -3.41 -25.91 17.74
CA VAL A 318 -4.41 -26.08 18.79
C VAL A 318 -3.85 -26.98 19.87
N SER A 319 -3.78 -26.49 21.10
CA SER A 319 -3.28 -27.24 22.26
C SER A 319 -4.22 -27.13 23.44
N SER A 320 -4.03 -27.95 24.46
CA SER A 320 -4.77 -27.80 25.71
C SER A 320 -4.27 -26.58 26.47
N ALA A 321 -5.18 -25.76 27.00
CA ALA A 321 -4.81 -24.57 27.75
C ALA A 321 -4.07 -24.95 29.04
N ALA A 322 -2.81 -24.58 29.14
CA ALA A 322 -1.94 -24.95 30.27
C ALA A 322 -2.26 -24.14 31.54
N TYR A 323 -2.81 -22.92 31.42
CA TYR A 323 -2.98 -21.98 32.54
C TYR A 323 -4.44 -21.66 32.88
N GLY A 324 -5.36 -22.49 32.48
CA GLY A 324 -6.79 -22.35 32.83
C GLY A 324 -7.55 -21.28 32.02
N THR A 325 -6.89 -20.30 31.46
CA THR A 325 -7.49 -19.30 30.54
C THR A 325 -6.94 -19.53 29.12
N PRO A 326 -7.81 -19.92 28.18
CA PRO A 326 -7.39 -20.19 26.80
C PRO A 326 -6.79 -18.96 26.12
N GLN A 327 -5.63 -19.12 25.51
CA GLN A 327 -4.99 -18.10 24.70
C GLN A 327 -5.43 -18.23 23.24
N ARG A 328 -5.71 -17.10 22.61
CA ARG A 328 -6.06 -17.03 21.20
C ARG A 328 -5.30 -15.90 20.56
N SER A 329 -4.47 -16.23 19.59
CA SER A 329 -3.62 -15.28 18.88
C SER A 329 -3.70 -15.51 17.39
N ALA A 330 -3.69 -14.42 16.60
CA ALA A 330 -3.65 -14.47 15.15
C ALA A 330 -2.60 -13.51 14.62
N THR A 331 -1.77 -14.00 13.70
CA THR A 331 -0.85 -13.19 12.91
C THR A 331 -1.33 -13.19 11.46
N GLY A 332 -1.47 -12.01 10.87
CA GLY A 332 -1.93 -11.87 9.49
C GLY A 332 -3.46 -11.97 9.28
N PHE A 333 -4.23 -12.30 10.33
CA PHE A 333 -5.68 -12.44 10.30
C PHE A 333 -6.36 -11.66 11.44
N ASP A 334 -7.61 -11.25 11.25
CA ASP A 334 -8.33 -10.48 12.25
C ASP A 334 -8.69 -11.35 13.48
N GLN A 335 -8.22 -10.92 14.66
CA GLN A 335 -8.43 -11.65 15.91
C GLN A 335 -9.90 -11.82 16.30
N ARG A 336 -10.75 -10.83 16.00
CA ARG A 336 -12.19 -10.88 16.29
C ARG A 336 -12.87 -11.88 15.36
N ARG A 337 -12.44 -11.92 14.10
CA ARG A 337 -12.92 -12.88 13.11
C ARG A 337 -12.54 -14.31 13.51
N LEU A 338 -11.30 -14.55 13.94
CA LEU A 338 -10.88 -15.86 14.46
C LEU A 338 -11.77 -16.30 15.60
N ASN A 339 -12.01 -15.46 16.60
CA ASN A 339 -12.86 -15.81 17.74
C ASN A 339 -14.30 -16.17 17.31
N MET A 340 -14.83 -15.48 16.31
CA MET A 340 -16.15 -15.80 15.74
C MET A 340 -16.16 -17.17 15.06
N LEU A 341 -15.14 -17.49 14.26
CA LEU A 341 -15.03 -18.78 13.57
C LEU A 341 -14.88 -19.94 14.57
N LEU A 342 -14.11 -19.74 15.64
CA LEU A 342 -14.01 -20.74 16.72
C LEU A 342 -15.36 -20.99 17.41
N ALA A 343 -16.16 -19.96 17.63
CA ALA A 343 -17.51 -20.08 18.20
C ALA A 343 -18.47 -20.84 17.24
N VAL A 344 -18.33 -20.64 15.91
CA VAL A 344 -19.09 -21.39 14.90
C VAL A 344 -18.70 -22.88 14.92
N LEU A 345 -17.40 -23.20 14.95
CA LEU A 345 -16.91 -24.58 15.08
C LEU A 345 -17.45 -25.28 16.31
N GLU A 346 -17.44 -24.59 17.45
CA GLU A 346 -17.93 -25.16 18.70
C GLU A 346 -19.44 -25.38 18.69
N LYS A 347 -20.21 -24.35 18.29
CA LYS A 347 -21.69 -24.40 18.40
C LYS A 347 -22.36 -25.18 17.27
N ARG A 348 -21.79 -25.18 16.06
CA ARG A 348 -22.43 -25.77 14.86
C ARG A 348 -21.85 -27.11 14.49
N VAL A 349 -20.55 -27.29 14.68
CA VAL A 349 -19.86 -28.52 14.28
C VAL A 349 -19.61 -29.42 15.49
N GLY A 350 -19.65 -28.90 16.72
CA GLY A 350 -19.59 -29.69 17.95
C GLY A 350 -18.19 -29.91 18.50
N PHE A 351 -17.17 -29.17 18.00
CA PHE A 351 -15.81 -29.29 18.52
C PHE A 351 -15.63 -28.48 19.82
N LYS A 352 -15.03 -29.11 20.83
CA LYS A 352 -14.77 -28.47 22.12
C LYS A 352 -13.48 -27.66 22.07
N LEU A 353 -13.59 -26.39 21.72
CA LEU A 353 -12.46 -25.44 21.61
C LEU A 353 -12.37 -24.47 22.79
N MET A 354 -13.35 -24.50 23.70
CA MET A 354 -13.45 -23.52 24.81
C MET A 354 -12.26 -23.59 25.78
N GLN A 355 -11.65 -24.77 25.95
CA GLN A 355 -10.50 -25.01 26.82
C GLN A 355 -9.21 -25.25 26.05
N LYS A 356 -9.14 -24.77 24.81
CA LYS A 356 -7.98 -24.94 23.91
C LYS A 356 -7.34 -23.59 23.63
N ASP A 357 -6.02 -23.57 23.68
CA ASP A 357 -5.21 -22.51 23.09
C ASP A 357 -5.25 -22.64 21.57
N VAL A 358 -5.39 -21.52 20.88
CA VAL A 358 -5.41 -21.48 19.41
C VAL A 358 -4.50 -20.38 18.92
N PHE A 359 -3.49 -20.78 18.17
CA PHE A 359 -2.55 -19.88 17.51
C PHE A 359 -2.75 -20.01 15.99
N LEU A 360 -2.95 -18.88 15.33
CA LEU A 360 -3.13 -18.81 13.87
C LEU A 360 -2.04 -17.94 13.27
N ASN A 361 -1.45 -18.41 12.18
CA ASN A 361 -0.45 -17.67 11.42
C ASN A 361 -0.75 -17.77 9.92
N ILE A 362 -0.74 -16.63 9.24
CA ILE A 362 -0.78 -16.58 7.79
C ILE A 362 0.65 -16.51 7.29
N ALA A 363 1.02 -17.43 6.39
CA ALA A 363 2.37 -17.51 5.86
C ALA A 363 2.82 -16.20 5.20
N GLY A 364 4.12 -15.91 5.27
CA GLY A 364 4.71 -14.70 4.69
C GLY A 364 4.43 -13.41 5.46
N GLY A 365 3.70 -13.45 6.60
CA GLY A 365 3.37 -12.27 7.40
C GLY A 365 2.42 -11.28 6.72
N LEU A 366 1.71 -11.72 5.70
CA LEU A 366 0.74 -10.91 4.98
C LEU A 366 -0.49 -10.70 5.87
N ARG A 367 -0.96 -9.46 5.95
CA ARG A 367 -2.27 -9.18 6.52
C ARG A 367 -3.32 -9.27 5.41
N VAL A 368 -4.14 -10.32 5.45
CA VAL A 368 -5.20 -10.55 4.46
C VAL A 368 -6.55 -10.20 5.05
N THR A 369 -7.36 -9.50 4.26
CA THR A 369 -8.70 -9.05 4.67
C THR A 369 -9.82 -9.77 3.94
N ASP A 370 -9.48 -10.70 3.03
CA ASP A 370 -10.45 -11.46 2.26
C ASP A 370 -11.19 -12.50 3.13
N LEU A 371 -12.48 -12.35 3.25
CA LEU A 371 -13.34 -13.27 4.01
C LEU A 371 -13.38 -14.69 3.43
N ALA A 372 -12.97 -14.88 2.17
CA ALA A 372 -12.85 -16.20 1.56
C ALA A 372 -11.87 -17.12 2.30
N MET A 373 -11.01 -16.59 3.15
CA MET A 373 -10.08 -17.33 3.99
C MET A 373 -10.74 -18.05 5.18
N ASP A 374 -11.97 -17.68 5.56
CA ASP A 374 -12.61 -18.27 6.74
C ASP A 374 -12.61 -19.79 6.70
N LEU A 375 -12.85 -20.36 5.53
CA LEU A 375 -12.94 -21.80 5.37
C LEU A 375 -11.59 -22.49 5.60
N SER A 376 -10.48 -21.90 5.13
CA SER A 376 -9.12 -22.42 5.38
C SER A 376 -8.70 -22.26 6.85
N VAL A 377 -9.10 -21.16 7.50
CA VAL A 377 -8.86 -20.97 8.94
C VAL A 377 -9.56 -22.07 9.75
N ILE A 378 -10.82 -22.35 9.46
CA ILE A 378 -11.58 -23.43 10.09
C ILE A 378 -10.93 -24.80 9.83
N ALA A 379 -10.53 -25.06 8.59
CA ALA A 379 -9.91 -26.33 8.20
C ALA A 379 -8.55 -26.52 8.90
N ALA A 380 -7.71 -25.49 8.96
CA ALA A 380 -6.41 -25.55 9.65
C ALA A 380 -6.58 -25.79 11.16
N VAL A 381 -7.49 -25.05 11.80
CA VAL A 381 -7.80 -25.22 13.24
C VAL A 381 -8.29 -26.65 13.51
N LEU A 382 -9.16 -27.16 12.66
CA LEU A 382 -9.65 -28.54 12.86
C LEU A 382 -8.56 -29.58 12.61
N SER A 383 -7.81 -29.45 11.52
CA SER A 383 -6.66 -30.32 11.21
C SER A 383 -5.70 -30.44 12.42
N SER A 384 -5.33 -29.29 13.01
CA SER A 384 -4.49 -29.27 14.22
C SER A 384 -5.18 -29.86 15.45
N ASN A 385 -6.50 -29.64 15.62
CA ASN A 385 -7.22 -30.13 16.80
C ASN A 385 -7.37 -31.64 16.81
N VAL A 386 -7.52 -32.28 15.65
CA VAL A 386 -7.66 -33.74 15.48
C VAL A 386 -6.34 -34.44 15.07
N ASP A 387 -5.29 -33.64 14.92
CA ASP A 387 -3.96 -34.06 14.49
C ASP A 387 -3.98 -34.89 13.19
N THR A 388 -4.76 -34.42 12.23
CA THR A 388 -4.93 -35.09 10.92
C THR A 388 -4.57 -34.08 9.81
N PRO A 389 -3.58 -34.38 8.97
CA PRO A 389 -3.19 -33.51 7.87
C PRO A 389 -4.28 -33.43 6.80
N ILE A 390 -4.34 -32.30 6.11
CA ILE A 390 -5.10 -32.14 4.87
C ILE A 390 -4.20 -32.63 3.74
N GLU A 391 -4.70 -33.49 2.86
CA GLU A 391 -3.95 -34.00 1.72
C GLU A 391 -3.47 -32.86 0.82
N SER A 392 -2.27 -33.02 0.24
CA SER A 392 -1.73 -32.10 -0.75
C SER A 392 -2.66 -32.00 -1.96
N GLY A 393 -2.64 -30.84 -2.63
CA GLY A 393 -3.52 -30.58 -3.78
C GLY A 393 -4.92 -30.06 -3.43
N TRP A 394 -5.29 -29.94 -2.17
CA TRP A 394 -6.52 -29.29 -1.74
C TRP A 394 -6.29 -27.80 -1.45
N CYS A 395 -7.16 -26.97 -1.99
CA CYS A 395 -7.28 -25.57 -1.60
C CYS A 395 -8.76 -25.19 -1.41
N MET A 396 -9.02 -24.05 -0.83
CA MET A 396 -10.38 -23.66 -0.50
C MET A 396 -10.61 -22.16 -0.53
N ALA A 397 -11.87 -21.77 -0.78
CA ALA A 397 -12.33 -20.40 -0.68
C ALA A 397 -13.78 -20.39 -0.19
N GLY A 398 -14.08 -19.64 0.88
CA GLY A 398 -15.46 -19.53 1.35
C GLY A 398 -15.57 -18.66 2.58
N GLU A 399 -16.48 -17.70 2.57
CA GLU A 399 -16.87 -16.94 3.76
C GLU A 399 -17.77 -17.80 4.64
N VAL A 400 -17.55 -17.76 5.95
CA VAL A 400 -18.37 -18.52 6.90
C VAL A 400 -19.26 -17.60 7.72
N GLY A 401 -20.57 -17.85 7.67
CA GLY A 401 -21.56 -17.13 8.48
C GLY A 401 -21.76 -17.78 9.84
N LEU A 402 -22.43 -17.05 10.75
CA LEU A 402 -22.68 -17.45 12.16
C LEU A 402 -23.53 -18.71 12.30
N SER A 403 -24.31 -19.08 11.28
CA SER A 403 -25.10 -20.31 11.27
C SER A 403 -24.33 -21.52 10.74
N GLY A 404 -23.05 -21.36 10.39
CA GLY A 404 -22.21 -22.39 9.76
C GLY A 404 -22.45 -22.52 8.24
N GLU A 405 -23.19 -21.60 7.63
CA GLU A 405 -23.34 -21.53 6.18
C GLU A 405 -22.08 -21.03 5.50
N VAL A 406 -21.79 -21.56 4.33
CA VAL A 406 -20.70 -21.10 3.46
C VAL A 406 -21.27 -20.17 2.39
N ARG A 407 -20.87 -18.91 2.46
CA ARG A 407 -21.38 -17.81 1.63
C ARG A 407 -20.55 -17.61 0.36
N PRO A 408 -21.17 -17.08 -0.70
CA PRO A 408 -20.48 -16.77 -1.94
C PRO A 408 -19.32 -15.80 -1.73
N VAL A 409 -18.26 -16.03 -2.50
CA VAL A 409 -17.08 -15.15 -2.53
C VAL A 409 -16.96 -14.48 -3.90
N SER A 410 -16.32 -13.33 -3.94
CA SER A 410 -16.09 -12.58 -5.17
C SER A 410 -15.06 -13.27 -6.07
N ARG A 411 -15.17 -13.03 -7.39
CA ARG A 411 -14.16 -13.40 -8.41
C ARG A 411 -13.75 -14.87 -8.40
N ILE A 412 -14.71 -15.75 -8.23
CA ILE A 412 -14.45 -17.19 -8.06
C ILE A 412 -13.72 -17.80 -9.26
N GLU A 413 -13.98 -17.36 -10.50
CA GLU A 413 -13.27 -17.86 -11.69
C GLU A 413 -11.77 -17.56 -11.65
N GLN A 414 -11.39 -16.37 -11.15
CA GLN A 414 -9.97 -16.03 -10.97
C GLN A 414 -9.29 -16.89 -9.91
N ARG A 415 -10.01 -17.23 -8.83
CA ARG A 415 -9.52 -18.14 -7.77
C ARG A 415 -9.31 -19.54 -8.30
N ILE A 416 -10.26 -20.05 -9.10
CA ILE A 416 -10.14 -21.36 -9.74
C ILE A 416 -8.94 -21.38 -10.68
N ALA A 417 -8.82 -20.38 -11.56
CA ALA A 417 -7.74 -20.30 -12.54
C ALA A 417 -6.36 -20.24 -11.88
N GLU A 418 -6.20 -19.49 -10.77
CA GLU A 418 -4.92 -19.41 -10.06
C GLU A 418 -4.61 -20.73 -9.35
N ALA A 419 -5.59 -21.39 -8.72
CA ALA A 419 -5.42 -22.69 -8.10
C ALA A 419 -5.00 -23.75 -9.13
N GLU A 420 -5.66 -23.81 -10.28
CA GLU A 420 -5.34 -24.72 -11.38
C GLU A 420 -3.93 -24.47 -11.93
N LYS A 421 -3.56 -23.22 -12.18
CA LYS A 421 -2.24 -22.80 -12.65
C LYS A 421 -1.12 -23.26 -11.72
N LEU A 422 -1.37 -23.30 -10.41
CA LEU A 422 -0.41 -23.74 -9.38
C LEU A 422 -0.43 -25.25 -9.12
N GLY A 423 -1.21 -26.00 -9.90
CA GLY A 423 -1.23 -27.45 -9.86
C GLY A 423 -2.11 -28.05 -8.76
N PHE A 424 -3.00 -27.27 -8.14
CA PHE A 424 -3.98 -27.82 -7.22
C PHE A 424 -5.02 -28.65 -7.96
N THR A 425 -5.40 -29.76 -7.35
CA THR A 425 -6.30 -30.76 -7.96
C THR A 425 -7.72 -30.67 -7.43
N HIS A 426 -7.90 -30.10 -6.23
CA HIS A 426 -9.19 -29.98 -5.55
C HIS A 426 -9.40 -28.57 -5.00
N LEU A 427 -10.58 -27.98 -5.28
CA LEU A 427 -10.98 -26.69 -4.70
C LEU A 427 -12.34 -26.81 -4.04
N ILE A 428 -12.41 -26.55 -2.73
CA ILE A 428 -13.67 -26.38 -2.01
C ILE A 428 -14.15 -24.94 -2.17
N LEU A 429 -15.41 -24.77 -2.59
CA LEU A 429 -16.00 -23.47 -2.87
C LEU A 429 -17.49 -23.42 -2.51
N PRO A 430 -18.06 -22.22 -2.30
CA PRO A 430 -19.47 -22.09 -2.01
C PRO A 430 -20.33 -22.57 -3.18
N LYS A 431 -21.37 -23.37 -2.91
CA LYS A 431 -22.25 -23.91 -3.95
C LYS A 431 -22.90 -22.85 -4.81
N TYR A 432 -23.24 -21.69 -4.22
CA TYR A 432 -23.84 -20.58 -4.94
C TYR A 432 -22.91 -19.93 -5.97
N ASN A 433 -21.60 -20.05 -5.81
CA ASN A 433 -20.62 -19.54 -6.78
C ASN A 433 -20.59 -20.34 -8.08
N LEU A 434 -21.16 -21.55 -8.14
CA LEU A 434 -21.27 -22.32 -9.39
C LEU A 434 -22.35 -21.79 -10.34
N GLN A 435 -23.22 -20.90 -9.87
CA GLN A 435 -24.24 -20.31 -10.74
C GLN A 435 -23.55 -19.44 -11.80
N GLY A 436 -23.67 -19.83 -13.07
CA GLY A 436 -23.05 -19.13 -14.20
C GLY A 436 -21.67 -19.60 -14.60
N ILE A 437 -21.08 -20.55 -13.87
CA ILE A 437 -19.79 -21.17 -14.19
C ILE A 437 -20.03 -22.51 -14.88
N ASN A 438 -19.26 -22.80 -15.93
CA ASN A 438 -19.20 -24.14 -16.52
C ASN A 438 -18.03 -24.94 -15.88
N PRO A 439 -18.30 -25.90 -14.97
CA PRO A 439 -17.25 -26.66 -14.29
C PRO A 439 -16.33 -27.45 -15.23
N GLN A 440 -16.85 -27.85 -16.41
CA GLN A 440 -16.10 -28.62 -17.40
C GLN A 440 -14.95 -27.84 -18.08
N ARG A 441 -14.87 -26.53 -17.86
CA ARG A 441 -13.78 -25.67 -18.36
C ARG A 441 -12.48 -25.83 -17.56
N TYR A 442 -12.57 -26.39 -16.37
CA TYR A 442 -11.46 -26.47 -15.42
C TYR A 442 -11.03 -27.93 -15.25
N GLN A 443 -9.71 -28.14 -15.11
CA GLN A 443 -9.14 -29.47 -14.82
C GLN A 443 -9.18 -29.80 -13.33
N ILE A 444 -9.23 -28.76 -12.48
CA ILE A 444 -9.34 -28.88 -11.03
C ILE A 444 -10.75 -29.37 -10.63
N ALA A 445 -10.83 -30.36 -9.74
CA ALA A 445 -12.09 -30.86 -9.21
C ALA A 445 -12.73 -29.83 -8.26
N LEU A 446 -13.93 -29.37 -8.58
CA LEU A 446 -14.68 -28.40 -7.79
C LEU A 446 -15.60 -29.11 -6.80
N HIS A 447 -15.45 -28.80 -5.50
CA HIS A 447 -16.24 -29.37 -4.40
C HIS A 447 -17.19 -28.30 -3.84
N PRO A 448 -18.44 -28.20 -4.36
CA PRO A 448 -19.38 -27.19 -3.93
C PRO A 448 -20.01 -27.53 -2.58
N VAL A 449 -19.88 -26.63 -1.61
CA VAL A 449 -20.42 -26.79 -0.26
C VAL A 449 -21.40 -25.68 0.11
N ARG A 450 -22.34 -25.98 1.01
CA ARG A 450 -23.31 -25.03 1.58
C ARG A 450 -23.04 -24.73 3.04
N LYS A 451 -22.44 -25.70 3.74
CA LYS A 451 -22.15 -25.64 5.18
C LYS A 451 -20.73 -26.08 5.49
N VAL A 452 -20.23 -25.61 6.60
CA VAL A 452 -18.89 -25.97 7.10
C VAL A 452 -18.73 -27.49 7.26
N GLU A 453 -19.78 -28.19 7.77
CA GLU A 453 -19.73 -29.65 7.95
C GLU A 453 -19.51 -30.41 6.62
N GLU A 454 -20.05 -29.89 5.50
CA GLU A 454 -19.84 -30.50 4.19
C GLU A 454 -18.37 -30.35 3.74
N ALA A 455 -17.77 -29.19 3.98
CA ALA A 455 -16.38 -28.95 3.67
C ALA A 455 -15.44 -29.85 4.50
N LEU A 456 -15.70 -29.95 5.80
CA LEU A 456 -14.90 -30.77 6.71
C LEU A 456 -15.03 -32.27 6.38
N ARG A 457 -16.22 -32.72 5.97
CA ARG A 457 -16.40 -34.10 5.50
C ARG A 457 -15.65 -34.38 4.20
N ALA A 458 -15.54 -33.42 3.32
CA ALA A 458 -14.76 -33.57 2.09
C ALA A 458 -13.25 -33.66 2.35
N LEU A 459 -12.76 -33.03 3.43
CA LEU A 459 -11.33 -33.01 3.79
C LEU A 459 -10.90 -34.18 4.67
N PHE A 460 -11.76 -34.64 5.56
CA PHE A 460 -11.38 -35.61 6.61
C PHE A 460 -12.19 -36.92 6.56
N GLY A 461 -13.10 -37.10 5.59
CA GLY A 461 -13.87 -38.32 5.37
C GLY A 461 -15.16 -38.33 6.11
#